data_89425fe6f329a29abd84000777eedf47
#
_entry.id   89425fe6f329a29abd84000777eedf47
#
_cell.length_a   1.000
_cell.length_b   1.000
_cell.length_c   1.000
_cell.angle_alpha   90.00
_cell.angle_beta   90.00
_cell.angle_gamma   90.00
#
_symmetry.space_group_name_H-M   'P 1'
#
loop_
_entity.id
_entity.type
_entity.pdbx_description
1 polymer ?
#
loop_
_entity_poly.entity_id
_entity_poly.type
_entity_poly.pdbx_seq_one_letter_code
_entity_poly.pdbx_strand_id
1 'polypeptide(L)'
;AGGRQRLTLTYDHVLEVDAGRVDYVLPRSESLAAAVPWSIVVHLESRAPLGLVYSPSHELVRQRTAESRTTVSLADASRREPGSFRLCFSTNADPTRPTASLFAYPDPTVGGGYFLLLAEAPRARESSALLREVTLVLDRSGSMAGKKLDQAKAAALQVIEGLSDGEGFQLIDFGNDVGSAFAQPVAKDRRTLAAARQWLRDLRPNGGTNLHDALLEALRAPPLPGHLPLVLFLTDGVPTVGRTREQDLRDLVAAGNPHARRVFCFGVGNDVNVPLLDHVAEATRGTTTYVLPDEDVEVKVARTFARLGQPVLAMP
;
A
#
# COMPACT_ATOMS: atom_id res chain seq x y z
N ALA A 1 -18.36 -41.33 24.95
CA ALA A 1 -18.33 -40.00 24.32
C ALA A 1 -16.88 -39.62 24.05
N GLY A 2 -16.49 -39.21 22.81
CA GLY A 2 -15.13 -38.82 22.50
C GLY A 2 -14.54 -39.44 21.23
N GLY A 3 -15.32 -40.21 20.46
CA GLY A 3 -14.87 -40.74 19.18
C GLY A 3 -14.71 -39.67 18.12
N ARG A 4 -13.68 -39.82 17.26
CA ARG A 4 -13.52 -38.99 16.05
C ARG A 4 -14.24 -39.69 14.89
N GLN A 5 -15.08 -38.94 14.19
CA GLN A 5 -15.71 -39.40 12.97
C GLN A 5 -15.14 -38.58 11.80
N ARG A 6 -14.76 -39.25 10.72
CA ARG A 6 -14.34 -38.64 9.47
C ARG A 6 -15.37 -38.92 8.39
N LEU A 7 -15.87 -37.89 7.76
CA LEU A 7 -16.71 -38.00 6.57
C LEU A 7 -15.89 -37.44 5.37
N THR A 8 -15.87 -38.21 4.27
CA THR A 8 -15.26 -37.75 3.01
C THR A 8 -16.37 -37.68 1.96
N LEU A 9 -16.47 -36.53 1.32
CA LEU A 9 -17.39 -36.26 0.21
C LEU A 9 -16.58 -35.87 -1.02
N THR A 10 -16.83 -36.53 -2.15
CA THR A 10 -16.25 -36.16 -3.45
C THR A 10 -17.39 -35.82 -4.41
N TYR A 11 -17.29 -34.71 -5.11
CA TYR A 11 -18.28 -34.34 -6.12
C TYR A 11 -17.60 -33.58 -7.26
N ASP A 12 -18.21 -33.65 -8.44
CA ASP A 12 -17.83 -32.87 -9.62
C ASP A 12 -18.88 -31.80 -9.86
N HIS A 13 -18.41 -30.62 -10.28
CA HIS A 13 -19.26 -29.46 -10.55
C HIS A 13 -18.73 -28.71 -11.77
N VAL A 14 -19.61 -28.50 -12.76
CA VAL A 14 -19.29 -27.67 -13.92
C VAL A 14 -19.51 -26.20 -13.55
N LEU A 15 -18.45 -25.40 -13.66
CA LEU A 15 -18.51 -23.96 -13.40
C LEU A 15 -18.85 -23.21 -14.66
N GLU A 16 -19.73 -22.22 -14.55
CA GLU A 16 -20.05 -21.31 -15.64
C GLU A 16 -18.93 -20.28 -15.83
N VAL A 17 -18.66 -19.96 -17.09
CA VAL A 17 -17.70 -18.93 -17.48
C VAL A 17 -18.48 -17.74 -18.04
N ASP A 18 -18.40 -16.61 -17.36
CA ASP A 18 -19.00 -15.35 -17.81
C ASP A 18 -17.89 -14.36 -18.18
N ALA A 19 -17.86 -13.93 -19.44
CA ALA A 19 -16.87 -13.00 -19.98
C ALA A 19 -15.40 -13.35 -19.60
N GLY A 20 -15.09 -14.64 -19.57
CA GLY A 20 -13.75 -15.13 -19.18
C GLY A 20 -13.49 -15.20 -17.68
N ARG A 21 -14.49 -14.86 -16.86
CA ARG A 21 -14.46 -14.99 -15.40
C ARG A 21 -15.18 -16.25 -14.96
N VAL A 22 -14.62 -16.89 -13.95
CA VAL A 22 -15.20 -18.03 -13.25
C VAL A 22 -15.38 -17.68 -11.80
N ASP A 23 -16.59 -17.92 -11.27
CA ASP A 23 -16.93 -17.79 -9.86
C ASP A 23 -17.23 -19.16 -9.26
N TYR A 24 -16.49 -19.53 -8.24
CA TYR A 24 -16.70 -20.74 -7.45
C TYR A 24 -17.17 -20.37 -6.05
N VAL A 25 -18.23 -21.02 -5.58
CA VAL A 25 -18.76 -20.85 -4.22
C VAL A 25 -18.77 -22.19 -3.51
N LEU A 26 -18.06 -22.29 -2.38
CA LEU A 26 -18.18 -23.39 -1.45
C LEU A 26 -19.06 -22.93 -0.29
N PRO A 27 -20.30 -23.44 -0.18
CA PRO A 27 -21.24 -23.00 0.85
C PRO A 27 -20.78 -23.46 2.24
N ARG A 28 -21.11 -22.65 3.24
CA ARG A 28 -20.94 -22.97 4.65
C ARG A 28 -22.28 -22.78 5.36
N SER A 29 -22.63 -23.71 6.23
CA SER A 29 -23.83 -23.57 7.05
C SER A 29 -23.63 -22.48 8.09
N GLU A 30 -24.46 -21.46 8.08
CA GLU A 30 -24.47 -20.38 9.08
C GLU A 30 -25.11 -20.80 10.41
N SER A 31 -25.73 -21.99 10.46
CA SER A 31 -26.34 -22.53 11.66
C SER A 31 -25.35 -23.10 12.68
N LEU A 32 -24.06 -23.10 12.37
CA LEU A 32 -23.03 -23.57 13.29
C LEU A 32 -22.81 -22.51 14.40
N ALA A 33 -23.24 -22.84 15.61
CA ALA A 33 -23.06 -22.00 16.79
C ALA A 33 -21.57 -21.79 17.20
N ALA A 34 -20.64 -22.48 16.57
CA ALA A 34 -19.21 -22.37 16.81
C ALA A 34 -18.44 -22.20 15.51
N ALA A 35 -17.46 -21.30 15.51
CA ALA A 35 -16.54 -21.10 14.39
C ALA A 35 -15.63 -22.33 14.25
N VAL A 36 -15.95 -23.22 13.33
CA VAL A 36 -15.10 -24.35 12.98
C VAL A 36 -14.04 -23.88 11.98
N PRO A 37 -12.73 -24.04 12.25
CA PRO A 37 -11.71 -23.59 11.33
C PRO A 37 -11.74 -24.40 10.02
N TRP A 38 -11.60 -23.70 8.90
CA TRP A 38 -11.50 -24.30 7.58
C TRP A 38 -10.05 -24.46 7.15
N SER A 39 -9.80 -25.51 6.38
CA SER A 39 -8.57 -25.63 5.60
C SER A 39 -8.99 -25.86 4.15
N ILE A 40 -8.83 -24.83 3.33
CA ILE A 40 -9.19 -24.86 1.91
C ILE A 40 -7.91 -24.74 1.11
N VAL A 41 -7.71 -25.67 0.19
CA VAL A 41 -6.65 -25.61 -0.82
C VAL A 41 -7.30 -25.83 -2.18
N VAL A 42 -7.08 -24.94 -3.11
CA VAL A 42 -7.60 -25.01 -4.48
C VAL A 42 -6.44 -25.04 -5.46
N HIS A 43 -6.41 -26.03 -6.30
CA HIS A 43 -5.46 -26.12 -7.42
C HIS A 43 -6.19 -25.67 -8.69
N LEU A 44 -5.77 -24.53 -9.23
CA LEU A 44 -6.27 -24.02 -10.50
C LEU A 44 -5.33 -24.47 -11.62
N GLU A 45 -5.88 -25.09 -12.62
CA GLU A 45 -5.18 -25.49 -13.84
C GLU A 45 -6.02 -25.10 -15.05
N SER A 46 -5.42 -24.41 -16.02
CA SER A 46 -6.08 -23.93 -17.23
C SER A 46 -5.24 -24.22 -18.45
N ARG A 47 -5.89 -24.30 -19.63
CA ARG A 47 -5.18 -24.38 -20.93
C ARG A 47 -4.60 -23.03 -21.34
N ALA A 48 -5.25 -21.94 -20.93
CA ALA A 48 -4.80 -20.57 -21.14
C ALA A 48 -4.14 -20.01 -19.86
N PRO A 49 -3.33 -18.95 -19.95
CA PRO A 49 -2.82 -18.27 -18.78
C PRO A 49 -3.94 -17.87 -17.82
N LEU A 50 -3.73 -18.08 -16.52
CA LEU A 50 -4.63 -17.60 -15.47
C LEU A 50 -4.34 -16.12 -15.22
N GLY A 51 -5.36 -15.28 -15.29
CA GLY A 51 -5.30 -13.88 -14.93
C GLY A 51 -5.47 -13.63 -13.44
N LEU A 52 -6.39 -12.73 -13.11
CA LEU A 52 -6.72 -12.37 -11.74
C LEU A 52 -7.30 -13.59 -11.00
N VAL A 53 -6.76 -13.86 -9.80
CA VAL A 53 -7.28 -14.86 -8.87
C VAL A 53 -7.47 -14.20 -7.52
N TYR A 54 -8.70 -14.11 -7.01
CA TYR A 54 -9.01 -13.44 -5.74
C TYR A 54 -10.22 -14.06 -5.06
N SER A 55 -10.38 -13.76 -3.78
CA SER A 55 -11.61 -14.07 -3.05
C SER A 55 -12.18 -12.78 -2.45
N PRO A 56 -13.47 -12.48 -2.67
CA PRO A 56 -14.14 -11.36 -2.02
C PRO A 56 -14.54 -11.66 -0.57
N SER A 57 -14.46 -12.93 -0.15
CA SER A 57 -14.97 -13.39 1.15
C SER A 57 -13.87 -13.74 2.16
N HIS A 58 -12.67 -14.13 1.70
CA HIS A 58 -11.60 -14.62 2.58
C HIS A 58 -10.24 -14.20 2.04
N GLU A 59 -9.30 -13.93 2.91
CA GLU A 59 -7.91 -13.64 2.51
C GLU A 59 -7.21 -14.92 2.01
N LEU A 60 -6.47 -14.79 0.91
CA LEU A 60 -5.82 -15.89 0.22
C LEU A 60 -4.30 -15.79 0.24
N VAL A 61 -3.67 -16.92 0.47
CA VAL A 61 -2.27 -17.15 0.11
C VAL A 61 -2.23 -17.79 -1.27
N ARG A 62 -1.47 -17.21 -2.20
CA ARG A 62 -1.38 -17.65 -3.60
C ARG A 62 0.04 -18.09 -3.91
N GLN A 63 0.17 -19.28 -4.47
CA GLN A 63 1.43 -19.80 -4.98
C GLN A 63 1.27 -20.13 -6.46
N ARG A 64 1.83 -19.28 -7.31
CA ARG A 64 1.81 -19.52 -8.76
C ARG A 64 2.99 -20.40 -9.13
N THR A 65 2.72 -21.54 -9.76
CA THR A 65 3.74 -22.50 -10.19
C THR A 65 4.00 -22.43 -11.69
N ALA A 66 3.04 -21.94 -12.48
CA ALA A 66 3.15 -21.66 -13.90
C ALA A 66 2.13 -20.57 -14.30
N GLU A 67 2.19 -20.08 -15.52
CA GLU A 67 1.19 -19.11 -16.02
C GLU A 67 -0.22 -19.66 -16.03
N SER A 68 -0.36 -20.96 -16.27
CA SER A 68 -1.62 -21.70 -16.29
C SER A 68 -1.93 -22.48 -15.00
N ARG A 69 -1.09 -22.37 -13.97
CA ARG A 69 -1.25 -23.11 -12.70
C ARG A 69 -1.04 -22.23 -11.49
N THR A 70 -2.01 -22.23 -10.60
CA THR A 70 -1.94 -21.52 -9.31
C THR A 70 -2.56 -22.39 -8.22
N THR A 71 -1.87 -22.52 -7.10
CA THR A 71 -2.43 -23.09 -5.88
C THR A 71 -2.85 -21.93 -4.96
N VAL A 72 -4.04 -22.02 -4.43
CA VAL A 72 -4.63 -21.04 -3.52
C VAL A 72 -4.98 -21.73 -2.22
N SER A 73 -4.65 -21.11 -1.10
CA SER A 73 -5.07 -21.56 0.23
C SER A 73 -5.58 -20.40 1.06
N LEU A 74 -6.40 -20.69 2.08
CA LEU A 74 -6.80 -19.65 3.03
C LEU A 74 -5.60 -19.15 3.82
N ALA A 75 -5.50 -17.83 4.03
CA ALA A 75 -4.62 -17.27 5.04
C ALA A 75 -5.04 -17.73 6.44
N ASP A 76 -4.08 -17.87 7.36
CA ASP A 76 -4.37 -18.35 8.72
C ASP A 76 -5.39 -17.49 9.45
N ALA A 77 -5.36 -16.18 9.23
CA ALA A 77 -6.32 -15.24 9.80
C ALA A 77 -7.76 -15.50 9.32
N SER A 78 -7.94 -15.95 8.07
CA SER A 78 -9.27 -16.16 7.46
C SER A 78 -9.86 -17.56 7.70
N ARG A 79 -9.16 -18.46 8.37
CA ARG A 79 -9.66 -19.84 8.60
C ARG A 79 -10.93 -19.90 9.45
N ARG A 80 -11.23 -18.89 10.24
CA ARG A 80 -12.42 -18.81 11.11
C ARG A 80 -13.44 -17.78 10.66
N GLU A 81 -13.19 -17.08 9.55
CA GLU A 81 -14.14 -16.12 9.02
C GLU A 81 -15.47 -16.81 8.67
N PRO A 82 -16.61 -16.18 9.01
CA PRO A 82 -17.93 -16.74 8.73
C PRO A 82 -18.29 -16.62 7.25
N GLY A 83 -19.34 -17.34 6.83
CA GLY A 83 -19.90 -17.24 5.50
C GLY A 83 -19.28 -18.21 4.50
N SER A 84 -19.83 -18.23 3.29
CA SER A 84 -19.39 -19.09 2.19
C SER A 84 -18.04 -18.63 1.64
N PHE A 85 -17.17 -19.58 1.33
CA PHE A 85 -15.94 -19.29 0.60
C PHE A 85 -16.26 -19.02 -0.87
N ARG A 86 -15.80 -17.87 -1.37
CA ARG A 86 -15.92 -17.51 -2.79
C ARG A 86 -14.53 -17.37 -3.40
N LEU A 87 -14.33 -17.94 -4.57
CA LEU A 87 -13.11 -17.82 -5.35
C LEU A 87 -13.47 -17.36 -6.76
N CYS A 88 -12.88 -16.25 -7.17
CA CYS A 88 -13.06 -15.69 -8.49
C CYS A 88 -11.72 -15.75 -9.24
N PHE A 89 -11.73 -16.17 -10.49
CA PHE A 89 -10.53 -16.14 -11.32
C PHE A 89 -10.89 -15.90 -12.80
N SER A 90 -9.93 -15.33 -13.53
CA SER A 90 -10.07 -15.15 -14.98
C SER A 90 -9.19 -16.12 -15.75
N THR A 91 -9.71 -16.58 -16.88
CA THR A 91 -9.00 -17.32 -17.91
C THR A 91 -8.86 -16.39 -19.13
N ASN A 92 -7.89 -16.53 -19.98
CA ASN A 92 -7.61 -15.67 -21.16
C ASN A 92 -6.82 -14.38 -20.86
N ALA A 93 -6.05 -14.32 -19.78
CA ALA A 93 -5.15 -13.20 -19.58
C ALA A 93 -3.99 -13.26 -20.58
N ASP A 94 -3.88 -12.24 -21.43
CA ASP A 94 -2.64 -11.95 -22.13
C ASP A 94 -1.73 -11.20 -21.13
N PRO A 95 -0.64 -11.81 -20.65
CA PRO A 95 0.19 -11.18 -19.63
C PRO A 95 0.91 -9.92 -20.13
N THR A 96 0.84 -9.64 -21.44
CA THR A 96 1.50 -8.48 -22.07
C THR A 96 0.58 -7.28 -22.25
N ARG A 97 -0.73 -7.45 -22.01
CA ARG A 97 -1.74 -6.41 -22.20
C ARG A 97 -2.54 -6.18 -20.94
N PRO A 98 -2.97 -4.95 -20.67
CA PRO A 98 -3.97 -4.71 -19.64
C PRO A 98 -5.28 -5.39 -20.04
N THR A 99 -5.93 -6.05 -19.10
CA THR A 99 -7.26 -6.61 -19.29
C THR A 99 -8.26 -5.90 -18.40
N ALA A 100 -9.47 -5.73 -18.88
CA ALA A 100 -10.56 -5.17 -18.11
C ALA A 100 -11.85 -5.93 -18.39
N SER A 101 -12.61 -6.22 -17.32
CA SER A 101 -13.95 -6.83 -17.40
C SER A 101 -14.91 -5.93 -16.64
N LEU A 102 -16.02 -5.57 -17.29
CA LEU A 102 -17.09 -4.75 -16.71
C LEU A 102 -18.33 -5.64 -16.53
N PHE A 103 -18.82 -5.70 -15.30
CA PHE A 103 -20.06 -6.36 -14.93
C PHE A 103 -21.05 -5.28 -14.50
N ALA A 104 -22.24 -5.26 -15.08
CA ALA A 104 -23.28 -4.32 -14.73
C ALA A 104 -24.51 -5.07 -14.20
N TYR A 105 -25.07 -4.57 -13.11
CA TYR A 105 -26.32 -5.07 -12.52
C TYR A 105 -27.33 -3.93 -12.44
N PRO A 106 -28.36 -3.93 -13.30
CA PRO A 106 -29.43 -2.95 -13.23
C PRO A 106 -30.22 -3.12 -11.94
N ASP A 107 -30.44 -2.04 -11.21
CA ASP A 107 -31.29 -2.02 -10.01
C ASP A 107 -32.28 -0.87 -10.10
N PRO A 108 -33.56 -1.17 -10.41
CA PRO A 108 -34.59 -0.16 -10.52
C PRO A 108 -34.83 0.65 -9.23
N THR A 109 -34.45 0.11 -8.08
CA THR A 109 -34.70 0.76 -6.77
C THR A 109 -33.79 1.96 -6.55
N VAL A 110 -32.62 2.00 -7.21
CA VAL A 110 -31.66 3.12 -7.13
C VAL A 110 -31.69 4.03 -8.36
N GLY A 111 -32.65 3.79 -9.29
CA GLY A 111 -32.76 4.59 -10.50
C GLY A 111 -31.61 4.43 -11.51
N GLY A 112 -30.92 3.29 -11.46
CA GLY A 112 -29.76 2.99 -12.30
C GLY A 112 -29.28 1.56 -12.09
N GLY A 113 -28.18 1.37 -11.35
CA GLY A 113 -27.63 0.07 -11.05
C GLY A 113 -26.23 0.15 -10.45
N TYR A 114 -25.63 -1.01 -10.30
CA TYR A 114 -24.24 -1.16 -9.83
C TYR A 114 -23.38 -1.69 -10.95
N PHE A 115 -22.10 -1.35 -10.91
CA PHE A 115 -21.12 -1.97 -11.78
C PHE A 115 -19.88 -2.41 -10.99
N LEU A 116 -19.22 -3.43 -11.49
CA LEU A 116 -17.92 -3.88 -11.03
C LEU A 116 -16.96 -3.86 -12.21
N LEU A 117 -15.95 -3.03 -12.15
CA LEU A 117 -14.84 -3.02 -13.10
C LEU A 117 -13.65 -3.77 -12.49
N LEU A 118 -13.25 -4.86 -13.10
CA LEU A 118 -12.02 -5.58 -12.77
C LEU A 118 -10.98 -5.25 -13.83
N ALA A 119 -9.89 -4.61 -13.43
CA ALA A 119 -8.78 -4.29 -14.31
C ALA A 119 -7.52 -4.98 -13.79
N GLU A 120 -6.81 -5.65 -14.69
CA GLU A 120 -5.52 -6.26 -14.42
C GLU A 120 -4.46 -5.57 -15.27
N ALA A 121 -3.42 -5.06 -14.60
CA ALA A 121 -2.29 -4.47 -15.28
C ALA A 121 -1.39 -5.55 -15.90
N PRO A 122 -0.76 -5.30 -17.05
CA PRO A 122 0.19 -6.24 -17.62
C PRO A 122 1.36 -6.47 -16.68
N ARG A 123 1.96 -7.65 -16.71
CA ARG A 123 3.20 -7.87 -15.99
C ARG A 123 4.29 -7.00 -16.60
N ALA A 124 4.97 -6.22 -15.77
CA ALA A 124 6.12 -5.47 -16.20
C ALA A 124 7.14 -6.43 -16.85
N ARG A 125 7.54 -6.15 -18.07
CA ARG A 125 8.72 -6.81 -18.64
C ARG A 125 9.93 -6.34 -17.85
N GLU A 126 10.86 -7.25 -17.54
CA GLU A 126 12.08 -6.97 -16.75
C GLU A 126 12.95 -5.81 -17.26
N SER A 127 12.68 -5.26 -18.45
CA SER A 127 13.55 -4.33 -19.16
C SER A 127 13.36 -2.84 -18.84
N SER A 128 12.42 -2.44 -17.97
CA SER A 128 12.26 -1.02 -17.59
C SER A 128 11.67 -0.87 -16.20
N ALA A 129 12.34 -1.40 -15.19
CA ALA A 129 12.01 -1.01 -13.82
C ALA A 129 12.27 0.48 -13.67
N LEU A 130 11.20 1.27 -13.50
CA LEU A 130 11.32 2.68 -13.15
C LEU A 130 12.05 2.79 -11.82
N LEU A 131 13.16 3.48 -11.81
CA LEU A 131 13.89 3.79 -10.59
C LEU A 131 13.01 4.67 -9.71
N ARG A 132 13.02 4.43 -8.42
CA ARG A 132 12.28 5.26 -7.45
C ARG A 132 13.18 6.34 -6.91
N GLU A 133 12.60 7.49 -6.62
CA GLU A 133 13.18 8.50 -5.76
C GLU A 133 12.25 8.70 -4.56
N VAL A 134 12.74 8.42 -3.37
CA VAL A 134 11.94 8.46 -2.14
C VAL A 134 12.37 9.61 -1.26
N THR A 135 11.52 10.61 -1.11
CA THR A 135 11.67 11.68 -0.12
C THR A 135 11.02 11.25 1.20
N LEU A 136 11.80 11.10 2.24
CA LEU A 136 11.35 10.79 3.58
C LEU A 136 11.22 12.08 4.39
N VAL A 137 10.03 12.39 4.88
CA VAL A 137 9.71 13.58 5.67
C VAL A 137 9.36 13.16 7.09
N LEU A 138 10.16 13.54 8.06
CA LEU A 138 10.07 13.08 9.43
C LEU A 138 9.70 14.25 10.36
N ASP A 139 8.57 14.11 11.04
CA ASP A 139 8.22 14.97 12.15
C ASP A 139 9.20 14.75 13.30
N ARG A 140 9.81 15.83 13.78
CA ARG A 140 10.63 15.83 14.98
C ARG A 140 10.10 16.76 16.06
N SER A 141 8.83 17.13 15.98
CA SER A 141 8.18 17.95 17.01
C SER A 141 8.29 17.33 18.41
N GLY A 142 8.01 18.11 19.43
CA GLY A 142 8.15 17.65 20.83
C GLY A 142 7.32 16.41 21.16
N SER A 143 6.15 16.22 20.52
CA SER A 143 5.27 15.06 20.68
C SER A 143 5.86 13.74 20.14
N MET A 144 6.80 13.85 19.20
CA MET A 144 7.54 12.69 18.66
C MET A 144 8.64 12.17 19.59
N ALA A 145 8.92 12.84 20.72
CA ALA A 145 10.02 12.46 21.63
C ALA A 145 9.94 10.99 22.08
N GLY A 146 11.09 10.32 22.20
CA GLY A 146 11.20 8.94 22.62
C GLY A 146 10.92 7.93 21.50
N LYS A 147 10.16 6.87 21.84
CA LYS A 147 9.93 5.71 20.95
C LYS A 147 9.45 6.07 19.56
N LYS A 148 8.57 7.07 19.41
CA LYS A 148 8.00 7.47 18.10
C LYS A 148 9.09 7.95 17.14
N LEU A 149 9.96 8.87 17.57
CA LEU A 149 11.04 9.39 16.75
C LEU A 149 12.08 8.32 16.44
N ASP A 150 12.40 7.45 17.40
CA ASP A 150 13.35 6.36 17.20
C ASP A 150 12.84 5.36 16.17
N GLN A 151 11.56 5.00 16.21
CA GLN A 151 10.91 4.16 15.21
C GLN A 151 10.83 4.85 13.84
N ALA A 152 10.53 6.15 13.78
CA ALA A 152 10.52 6.90 12.52
C ALA A 152 11.91 6.92 11.86
N LYS A 153 12.98 7.11 12.65
CA LYS A 153 14.38 7.03 12.18
C LYS A 153 14.72 5.63 11.66
N ALA A 154 14.33 4.59 12.41
CA ALA A 154 14.57 3.20 12.01
C ALA A 154 13.84 2.86 10.72
N ALA A 155 12.57 3.27 10.59
CA ALA A 155 11.79 3.12 9.36
C ALA A 155 12.43 3.83 8.17
N ALA A 156 12.89 5.08 8.36
CA ALA A 156 13.57 5.83 7.31
C ALA A 156 14.85 5.14 6.85
N LEU A 157 15.65 4.67 7.80
CA LEU A 157 16.89 3.95 7.49
C LEU A 157 16.60 2.65 6.73
N GLN A 158 15.60 1.89 7.15
CA GLN A 158 15.19 0.65 6.51
C GLN A 158 14.75 0.89 5.06
N VAL A 159 13.99 1.95 4.80
CA VAL A 159 13.59 2.34 3.44
C VAL A 159 14.80 2.64 2.57
N ILE A 160 15.74 3.48 3.05
CA ILE A 160 16.94 3.86 2.28
C ILE A 160 17.82 2.63 2.02
N GLU A 161 18.00 1.77 3.01
CA GLU A 161 18.77 0.53 2.85
C GLU A 161 18.12 -0.44 1.85
N GLY A 162 16.79 -0.46 1.79
CA GLY A 162 15.99 -1.27 0.87
C GLY A 162 15.90 -0.75 -0.57
N LEU A 163 16.38 0.48 -0.85
CA LEU A 163 16.49 0.98 -2.21
C LEU A 163 17.53 0.17 -2.98
N SER A 164 17.29 -0.03 -4.27
CA SER A 164 18.24 -0.66 -5.20
C SER A 164 19.31 0.32 -5.66
N ASP A 165 20.39 -0.20 -6.26
CA ASP A 165 21.41 0.64 -6.88
C ASP A 165 20.80 1.47 -8.00
N GLY A 166 21.16 2.76 -8.05
CA GLY A 166 20.61 3.73 -8.99
C GLY A 166 19.31 4.40 -8.54
N GLU A 167 18.60 3.89 -7.53
CA GLU A 167 17.48 4.59 -6.94
C GLU A 167 17.94 5.77 -6.08
N GLY A 168 17.06 6.77 -5.90
CA GLY A 168 17.37 7.99 -5.20
C GLY A 168 16.60 8.19 -3.91
N PHE A 169 17.13 9.10 -3.06
CA PHE A 169 16.42 9.51 -1.86
C PHE A 169 16.72 10.94 -1.41
N GLN A 170 15.82 11.47 -0.57
CA GLN A 170 16.00 12.70 0.20
C GLN A 170 15.49 12.48 1.62
N LEU A 171 16.08 13.15 2.58
CA LEU A 171 15.62 13.20 3.97
C LEU A 171 15.30 14.64 4.34
N ILE A 172 14.11 14.85 4.85
CA ILE A 172 13.61 16.13 5.36
C ILE A 172 13.13 15.90 6.78
N ASP A 173 13.48 16.79 7.70
CA ASP A 173 12.88 16.85 9.03
C ASP A 173 12.13 18.14 9.24
N PHE A 174 11.17 18.14 10.13
CA PHE A 174 10.47 19.34 10.50
C PHE A 174 10.04 19.36 11.97
N GLY A 175 10.04 20.57 12.50
CA GLY A 175 9.56 20.95 13.81
C GLY A 175 9.02 22.38 13.68
N ASN A 176 9.62 23.37 14.36
CA ASN A 176 9.38 24.78 14.05
C ASN A 176 9.94 25.15 12.67
N ASP A 177 11.10 24.62 12.36
CA ASP A 177 11.84 24.83 11.11
C ASP A 177 11.90 23.52 10.33
N VAL A 178 12.18 23.64 9.02
CA VAL A 178 12.37 22.51 8.12
C VAL A 178 13.84 22.36 7.79
N GLY A 179 14.37 21.16 7.95
CA GLY A 179 15.73 20.79 7.61
C GLY A 179 15.78 19.75 6.50
N SER A 180 16.83 19.78 5.68
CA SER A 180 17.06 18.81 4.62
C SER A 180 18.49 18.25 4.71
N ALA A 181 18.64 16.92 4.60
CA ALA A 181 19.96 16.29 4.66
C ALA A 181 20.83 16.63 3.44
N PHE A 182 20.20 16.87 2.30
CA PHE A 182 20.86 17.19 1.03
C PHE A 182 20.15 18.40 0.40
N ALA A 183 20.86 19.17 -0.40
CA ALA A 183 20.28 20.30 -1.13
C ALA A 183 19.24 19.86 -2.19
N GLN A 184 19.38 18.65 -2.71
CA GLN A 184 18.49 17.99 -3.68
C GLN A 184 18.49 16.49 -3.44
N PRO A 185 17.52 15.74 -3.97
CA PRO A 185 17.55 14.28 -3.94
C PRO A 185 18.86 13.72 -4.51
N VAL A 186 19.39 12.70 -3.89
CA VAL A 186 20.67 12.07 -4.26
C VAL A 186 20.50 10.60 -4.61
N ALA A 187 21.33 10.09 -5.52
CA ALA A 187 21.40 8.65 -5.77
C ALA A 187 21.96 7.91 -4.54
N LYS A 188 21.44 6.72 -4.29
CA LYS A 188 21.94 5.86 -3.22
C LYS A 188 23.32 5.32 -3.58
N ASP A 189 24.29 5.63 -2.75
CA ASP A 189 25.62 5.06 -2.74
C ASP A 189 26.16 4.91 -1.30
N ARG A 190 27.38 4.42 -1.14
CA ARG A 190 27.98 4.25 0.18
C ARG A 190 28.16 5.57 0.93
N ARG A 191 28.48 6.66 0.25
CA ARG A 191 28.73 7.98 0.83
C ARG A 191 27.41 8.61 1.27
N THR A 192 26.41 8.63 0.40
CA THR A 192 25.10 9.19 0.69
C THR A 192 24.38 8.41 1.77
N LEU A 193 24.51 7.08 1.80
CA LEU A 193 23.98 6.23 2.88
C LEU A 193 24.67 6.51 4.22
N ALA A 194 26.00 6.71 4.24
CA ALA A 194 26.71 7.05 5.47
C ALA A 194 26.29 8.42 6.01
N ALA A 195 26.11 9.42 5.12
CA ALA A 195 25.61 10.74 5.48
C ALA A 195 24.19 10.68 6.05
N ALA A 196 23.30 9.92 5.40
CA ALA A 196 21.92 9.71 5.86
C ALA A 196 21.87 9.08 7.27
N ARG A 197 22.69 8.03 7.52
CA ARG A 197 22.79 7.39 8.82
C ARG A 197 23.25 8.38 9.90
N GLN A 198 24.24 9.24 9.57
CA GLN A 198 24.71 10.24 10.51
C GLN A 198 23.63 11.28 10.79
N TRP A 199 22.99 11.80 9.77
CA TRP A 199 21.93 12.78 9.90
C TRP A 199 20.76 12.25 10.75
N LEU A 200 20.29 11.02 10.51
CA LEU A 200 19.26 10.38 11.32
C LEU A 200 19.68 10.18 12.80
N ARG A 201 20.94 9.84 13.07
CA ARG A 201 21.45 9.74 14.45
C ARG A 201 21.42 11.08 15.18
N ASP A 202 21.72 12.16 14.47
CA ASP A 202 21.84 13.50 15.06
C ASP A 202 20.48 14.19 15.24
N LEU A 203 19.43 13.69 14.60
CA LEU A 203 18.08 14.22 14.70
C LEU A 203 17.59 14.16 16.15
N ARG A 204 17.08 15.30 16.66
CA ARG A 204 16.54 15.41 18.03
C ARG A 204 15.14 16.01 17.98
N PRO A 205 14.25 15.61 18.90
CA PRO A 205 12.94 16.19 19.01
C PRO A 205 13.07 17.66 19.42
N ASN A 206 12.35 18.54 18.73
CA ASN A 206 12.35 19.96 19.03
C ASN A 206 11.16 20.70 18.38
N GLY A 207 10.57 21.61 19.14
CA GLY A 207 9.59 22.59 18.65
C GLY A 207 8.19 22.04 18.41
N GLY A 208 7.43 22.79 17.64
CA GLY A 208 6.08 22.44 17.18
C GLY A 208 6.09 21.74 15.82
N THR A 209 4.97 21.81 15.09
CA THR A 209 4.71 21.01 13.88
C THR A 209 4.41 21.94 12.70
N ASN A 210 5.42 22.29 11.89
CA ASN A 210 5.28 23.11 10.70
C ASN A 210 5.04 22.24 9.44
N LEU A 211 3.84 21.72 9.35
CA LEU A 211 3.40 20.79 8.29
C LEU A 211 3.43 21.44 6.90
N HIS A 212 3.03 22.73 6.82
CA HIS A 212 2.96 23.45 5.56
C HIS A 212 4.33 23.55 4.86
N ASP A 213 5.33 24.02 5.57
CA ASP A 213 6.65 24.21 4.96
C ASP A 213 7.36 22.88 4.69
N ALA A 214 7.10 21.85 5.51
CA ALA A 214 7.57 20.50 5.27
C ALA A 214 7.00 19.89 3.98
N LEU A 215 5.69 20.03 3.74
CA LEU A 215 5.06 19.62 2.49
C LEU A 215 5.57 20.42 1.29
N LEU A 216 5.70 21.74 1.43
CA LEU A 216 6.24 22.60 0.39
C LEU A 216 7.64 22.16 -0.03
N GLU A 217 8.52 21.91 0.96
CA GLU A 217 9.89 21.45 0.72
C GLU A 217 9.90 20.07 0.01
N ALA A 218 9.06 19.15 0.45
CA ALA A 218 8.98 17.81 -0.12
C ALA A 218 8.46 17.81 -1.57
N LEU A 219 7.56 18.73 -1.92
CA LEU A 219 6.90 18.73 -3.23
C LEU A 219 7.66 19.53 -4.30
N ARG A 220 8.42 20.56 -3.89
CA ARG A 220 9.02 21.52 -4.82
C ARG A 220 10.29 21.03 -5.53
N ALA A 221 11.07 20.17 -4.88
CA ALA A 221 12.36 19.73 -5.43
C ALA A 221 12.18 18.95 -6.74
N PRO A 222 12.94 19.24 -7.80
CA PRO A 222 12.89 18.44 -9.01
C PRO A 222 13.39 17.02 -8.73
N PRO A 223 12.70 16.00 -9.26
CA PRO A 223 13.14 14.63 -9.07
C PRO A 223 14.38 14.30 -9.91
N LEU A 224 15.08 13.26 -9.53
CA LEU A 224 16.16 12.71 -10.34
C LEU A 224 15.62 12.29 -11.72
N PRO A 225 16.33 12.57 -12.82
CA PRO A 225 15.85 12.25 -14.15
C PRO A 225 15.55 10.74 -14.31
N GLY A 226 14.37 10.44 -14.85
CA GLY A 226 13.93 9.05 -15.09
C GLY A 226 13.47 8.30 -13.82
N HIS A 227 13.32 9.00 -12.69
CA HIS A 227 12.86 8.40 -11.44
C HIS A 227 11.37 8.70 -11.18
N LEU A 228 10.71 7.76 -10.52
CA LEU A 228 9.36 7.94 -9.99
C LEU A 228 9.46 8.64 -8.62
N PRO A 229 8.98 9.88 -8.48
CA PRO A 229 9.10 10.62 -7.24
C PRO A 229 8.00 10.22 -6.24
N LEU A 230 8.41 9.72 -5.07
CA LEU A 230 7.55 9.29 -3.97
C LEU A 230 7.91 10.08 -2.71
N VAL A 231 6.91 10.39 -1.89
CA VAL A 231 7.09 11.02 -0.58
C VAL A 231 6.50 10.10 0.49
N LEU A 232 7.26 9.77 1.52
CA LEU A 232 6.79 9.11 2.73
C LEU A 232 6.79 10.15 3.86
N PHE A 233 5.61 10.56 4.28
CA PHE A 233 5.39 11.66 5.22
C PHE A 233 4.94 11.12 6.58
N LEU A 234 5.78 11.26 7.62
CA LEU A 234 5.53 10.73 8.96
C LEU A 234 5.31 11.86 9.94
N THR A 235 4.17 11.86 10.63
CA THR A 235 3.81 12.85 11.67
C THR A 235 2.91 12.22 12.74
N ASP A 236 2.96 12.75 13.96
CA ASP A 236 2.06 12.34 15.05
C ASP A 236 1.10 13.44 15.49
N GLY A 237 1.11 14.59 14.83
CA GLY A 237 0.40 15.75 15.32
C GLY A 237 -0.41 16.53 14.29
N VAL A 238 -1.08 17.55 14.84
CA VAL A 238 -1.75 18.60 14.09
C VAL A 238 -0.77 19.75 13.83
N PRO A 239 -0.92 20.54 12.75
CA PRO A 239 -0.08 21.69 12.50
C PRO A 239 -0.23 22.73 13.62
N THR A 240 0.91 23.16 14.21
CA THR A 240 0.96 24.14 15.30
C THR A 240 1.81 25.37 14.97
N VAL A 241 2.60 25.33 13.91
CA VAL A 241 3.53 26.38 13.48
C VAL A 241 3.31 26.69 11.99
N GLY A 242 3.58 27.91 11.61
CA GLY A 242 3.45 28.37 10.22
C GLY A 242 1.99 28.52 9.80
N ARG A 243 1.67 28.06 8.59
CA ARG A 243 0.29 28.04 8.08
C ARG A 243 -0.40 26.78 8.58
N THR A 244 -1.25 26.95 9.58
CA THR A 244 -1.92 25.85 10.28
C THR A 244 -3.34 25.58 9.77
N ARG A 245 -3.92 26.48 8.95
CA ARG A 245 -5.27 26.27 8.43
C ARG A 245 -5.28 25.16 7.41
N GLU A 246 -6.23 24.26 7.55
CA GLU A 246 -6.39 23.11 6.65
C GLU A 246 -6.54 23.53 5.19
N GLN A 247 -7.22 24.65 4.92
CA GLN A 247 -7.38 25.17 3.56
C GLN A 247 -6.04 25.55 2.93
N ASP A 248 -5.13 26.20 3.68
CA ASP A 248 -3.81 26.59 3.15
C ASP A 248 -2.97 25.35 2.75
N LEU A 249 -3.11 24.26 3.51
CA LEU A 249 -2.46 22.99 3.22
C LEU A 249 -3.08 22.26 2.00
N ARG A 250 -4.39 22.32 1.87
CA ARG A 250 -5.09 21.81 0.69
C ARG A 250 -4.70 22.56 -0.58
N ASP A 251 -4.69 23.88 -0.52
CA ASP A 251 -4.30 24.75 -1.63
C ASP A 251 -2.85 24.50 -2.05
N LEU A 252 -1.94 24.30 -1.06
CA LEU A 252 -0.55 23.94 -1.31
C LEU A 252 -0.45 22.62 -2.10
N VAL A 253 -1.14 21.58 -1.68
CA VAL A 253 -1.06 20.26 -2.34
C VAL A 253 -1.66 20.33 -3.74
N ALA A 254 -2.76 21.07 -3.92
CA ALA A 254 -3.40 21.23 -5.23
C ALA A 254 -2.55 22.00 -6.24
N ALA A 255 -1.84 23.05 -5.80
CA ALA A 255 -1.08 23.95 -6.68
C ALA A 255 0.46 23.79 -6.59
N GLY A 256 0.95 23.19 -5.50
CA GLY A 256 2.38 23.14 -5.17
C GLY A 256 3.09 21.83 -5.50
N ASN A 257 2.48 20.93 -6.29
CA ASN A 257 3.07 19.64 -6.67
C ASN A 257 3.41 19.58 -8.18
N PRO A 258 4.38 20.39 -8.66
CA PRO A 258 4.68 20.51 -10.09
C PRO A 258 5.28 19.23 -10.69
N HIS A 259 5.80 18.35 -9.86
CA HIS A 259 6.44 17.11 -10.27
C HIS A 259 5.56 15.86 -10.08
N ALA A 260 4.27 16.06 -9.80
CA ALA A 260 3.30 14.96 -9.57
C ALA A 260 3.78 13.91 -8.54
N ARG A 261 4.48 14.37 -7.48
CA ARG A 261 4.95 13.53 -6.38
C ARG A 261 3.76 12.88 -5.68
N ARG A 262 3.85 11.59 -5.41
CA ARG A 262 2.83 10.85 -4.67
C ARG A 262 3.19 10.84 -3.20
N VAL A 263 2.28 11.31 -2.34
CA VAL A 263 2.52 11.41 -0.89
C VAL A 263 1.80 10.28 -0.17
N PHE A 264 2.57 9.46 0.52
CA PHE A 264 2.08 8.40 1.41
C PHE A 264 2.24 8.89 2.84
N CYS A 265 1.11 9.13 3.50
CA CYS A 265 1.09 9.68 4.85
C CYS A 265 1.08 8.56 5.91
N PHE A 266 1.84 8.75 6.96
CA PHE A 266 1.86 7.89 8.16
C PHE A 266 1.51 8.74 9.38
N GLY A 267 0.32 8.53 9.90
CA GLY A 267 -0.13 9.16 11.15
C GLY A 267 0.21 8.28 12.34
N VAL A 268 1.04 8.77 13.27
CA VAL A 268 1.59 7.98 14.38
C VAL A 268 0.92 8.36 15.69
N GLY A 269 0.18 7.45 16.32
CA GLY A 269 -0.52 7.69 17.58
C GLY A 269 -1.96 8.16 17.40
N ASN A 270 -2.54 8.78 18.45
CA ASN A 270 -3.97 9.09 18.51
C ASN A 270 -4.32 10.54 18.18
N ASP A 271 -3.35 11.46 18.22
CA ASP A 271 -3.59 12.90 18.10
C ASP A 271 -3.39 13.44 16.67
N VAL A 272 -3.54 12.58 15.69
CA VAL A 272 -3.29 12.88 14.28
C VAL A 272 -4.49 13.56 13.64
N ASN A 273 -4.24 14.55 12.78
CA ASN A 273 -5.29 15.14 11.93
C ASN A 273 -5.61 14.21 10.74
N VAL A 274 -6.47 13.23 10.99
CA VAL A 274 -6.90 12.22 10.01
C VAL A 274 -7.43 12.85 8.71
N PRO A 275 -8.41 13.80 8.73
CA PRO A 275 -8.95 14.38 7.50
C PRO A 275 -7.90 15.10 6.65
N LEU A 276 -6.94 15.75 7.29
CA LEU A 276 -5.86 16.44 6.57
C LEU A 276 -4.92 15.48 5.87
N LEU A 277 -4.45 14.45 6.58
CA LEU A 277 -3.53 13.47 5.98
C LEU A 277 -4.18 12.67 4.85
N ASP A 278 -5.45 12.30 5.01
CA ASP A 278 -6.22 11.62 3.96
C ASP A 278 -6.34 12.51 2.73
N HIS A 279 -6.67 13.79 2.92
CA HIS A 279 -6.76 14.72 1.80
C HIS A 279 -5.42 14.91 1.07
N VAL A 280 -4.30 15.06 1.81
CA VAL A 280 -2.96 15.18 1.21
C VAL A 280 -2.63 13.93 0.38
N ALA A 281 -2.88 12.75 0.93
CA ALA A 281 -2.62 11.49 0.25
C ALA A 281 -3.51 11.32 -0.99
N GLU A 282 -4.82 11.54 -0.89
CA GLU A 282 -5.77 11.42 -2.02
C GLU A 282 -5.45 12.41 -3.14
N ALA A 283 -5.24 13.68 -2.82
CA ALA A 283 -4.92 14.72 -3.81
C ALA A 283 -3.63 14.44 -4.59
N THR A 284 -2.72 13.66 -3.99
CA THR A 284 -1.44 13.26 -4.62
C THR A 284 -1.43 11.80 -5.10
N ARG A 285 -2.56 11.13 -5.13
CA ARG A 285 -2.69 9.71 -5.55
C ARG A 285 -1.86 8.75 -4.67
N GLY A 286 -1.68 9.10 -3.41
CA GLY A 286 -1.09 8.26 -2.38
C GLY A 286 -2.15 7.62 -1.49
N THR A 287 -1.72 7.16 -0.33
CA THR A 287 -2.60 6.58 0.70
C THR A 287 -2.11 6.96 2.08
N THR A 288 -3.03 6.98 3.06
CA THR A 288 -2.69 7.17 4.47
C THR A 288 -2.65 5.83 5.19
N THR A 289 -1.71 5.70 6.10
CA THR A 289 -1.58 4.56 7.02
C THR A 289 -1.52 5.10 8.45
N TYR A 290 -2.41 4.63 9.31
CA TYR A 290 -2.39 4.99 10.72
C TYR A 290 -1.67 3.92 11.53
N VAL A 291 -0.78 4.37 12.41
CA VAL A 291 0.02 3.53 13.30
C VAL A 291 -0.44 3.78 14.72
N LEU A 292 -1.09 2.81 15.34
CA LEU A 292 -1.55 2.90 16.72
C LEU A 292 -0.36 2.87 17.70
N PRO A 293 -0.55 3.34 18.96
CA PRO A 293 0.54 3.41 19.94
C PRO A 293 1.24 2.09 20.28
N ASP A 294 0.55 0.96 20.09
CA ASP A 294 1.04 -0.40 20.30
C ASP A 294 1.59 -1.06 19.04
N GLU A 295 1.51 -0.39 17.91
CA GLU A 295 2.04 -0.87 16.63
C GLU A 295 3.43 -0.30 16.32
N ASP A 296 4.16 -0.99 15.46
CA ASP A 296 5.49 -0.59 15.04
C ASP A 296 5.47 0.19 13.72
N VAL A 297 5.99 1.42 13.76
CA VAL A 297 6.09 2.34 12.61
C VAL A 297 6.88 1.69 11.48
N GLU A 298 8.00 1.03 11.81
CA GLU A 298 8.90 0.38 10.84
C GLU A 298 8.16 -0.67 10.02
N VAL A 299 7.31 -1.48 10.67
CA VAL A 299 6.55 -2.55 10.01
C VAL A 299 5.53 -1.98 9.02
N LYS A 300 4.82 -0.92 9.41
CA LYS A 300 3.82 -0.26 8.56
C LYS A 300 4.47 0.43 7.36
N VAL A 301 5.55 1.17 7.59
CA VAL A 301 6.32 1.85 6.53
C VAL A 301 6.92 0.82 5.56
N ALA A 302 7.55 -0.24 6.08
CA ALA A 302 8.13 -1.29 5.25
C ALA A 302 7.10 -2.00 4.37
N ARG A 303 5.90 -2.28 4.89
CA ARG A 303 4.80 -2.87 4.10
C ARG A 303 4.36 -1.95 2.97
N THR A 304 4.20 -0.66 3.23
CA THR A 304 3.85 0.31 2.21
C THR A 304 4.96 0.42 1.17
N PHE A 305 6.21 0.54 1.59
CA PHE A 305 7.37 0.62 0.70
C PHE A 305 7.53 -0.63 -0.18
N ALA A 306 7.32 -1.82 0.36
CA ALA A 306 7.36 -3.07 -0.40
C ALA A 306 6.29 -3.11 -1.52
N ARG A 307 5.10 -2.55 -1.28
CA ARG A 307 4.04 -2.42 -2.31
C ARG A 307 4.38 -1.42 -3.41
N LEU A 308 5.26 -0.46 -3.12
CA LEU A 308 5.76 0.53 -4.08
C LEU A 308 6.95 0.02 -4.91
N GLY A 309 7.26 -1.27 -4.79
CA GLY A 309 8.48 -1.88 -5.29
C GLY A 309 8.65 -1.86 -6.81
N GLN A 310 7.59 -2.00 -7.60
CA GLN A 310 7.64 -1.88 -9.07
C GLN A 310 6.30 -1.37 -9.60
N PRO A 311 6.20 -0.09 -9.96
CA PRO A 311 4.99 0.43 -10.57
C PRO A 311 4.80 -0.19 -11.95
N VAL A 312 3.63 -0.78 -12.17
CA VAL A 312 3.27 -1.40 -13.47
C VAL A 312 2.75 -0.34 -14.45
N LEU A 313 2.18 0.74 -13.93
CA LEU A 313 1.67 1.89 -14.69
C LEU A 313 2.19 3.17 -14.04
N ALA A 314 3.05 3.89 -14.73
CA ALA A 314 3.71 5.07 -14.18
C ALA A 314 3.02 6.39 -14.52
N MET A 315 2.27 6.47 -15.59
CA MET A 315 1.44 7.64 -15.95
C MET A 315 0.19 7.14 -16.68
N PRO A 316 -0.98 7.18 -16.04
CA PRO A 316 -2.24 6.92 -16.71
C PRO A 316 -2.65 8.11 -17.60
#